data_392ba82b5c13b71afbc91dbcc3669905
#
_entry.id   392ba82b5c13b71afbc91dbcc3669905
#
_cell.length_a   1.000
_cell.length_b   1.000
_cell.length_c   1.000
_cell.angle_alpha   90.00
_cell.angle_beta   90.00
_cell.angle_gamma   90.00
#
_symmetry.space_group_name_H-M   'P 1'
#
loop_
_entity.id
_entity.type
_entity.pdbx_description
1 polymer ?
#
loop_
_entity_poly.entity_id
_entity_poly.type
_entity_poly.pdbx_seq_one_letter_code
_entity_poly.pdbx_strand_id
1 'polypeptide(L)'
;MGIDSSLPNLLDLVGLKVATISKIEPVASELPWLFSDLMKFVNQSKYQRVDNKGKVVLVETMRVGLNFFGIENLIIVLTSLAFKRSLPQITEPYPMIKLRIWEDALAVAISCKQIASLVGVNQNHAFCLGMIQAMGKVVVSKLYFRLFETVLREALVETQDSQKHEEHAALTRITPSGPFLNHLIDKYALGVSARLIDKMAMKRVFIANAMFEVANNKPAADISPLALVLKQGKAYAQYRILKRYKLIDVEQSKAFIRTLGMPAGALELLKATDIRSLDLRMIND
;
A
#
# COMPACT_ATOMS: atom_id res chain seq x y z
N MET A 1 -15.69 5.42 0.43
CA MET A 1 -14.71 4.69 -0.40
C MET A 1 -15.47 3.58 -1.12
N GLY A 2 -15.70 3.72 -2.42
CA GLY A 2 -16.23 2.62 -3.19
C GLY A 2 -15.08 1.69 -3.57
N ILE A 3 -14.75 0.73 -2.71
CA ILE A 3 -13.94 -0.40 -3.15
C ILE A 3 -14.92 -1.32 -3.85
N ASP A 4 -14.65 -1.59 -5.11
CA ASP A 4 -15.47 -2.48 -5.92
C ASP A 4 -15.53 -3.87 -5.26
N SER A 5 -16.73 -4.42 -5.11
CA SER A 5 -16.94 -5.70 -4.45
C SER A 5 -16.28 -6.88 -5.15
N SER A 6 -15.98 -6.75 -6.44
CA SER A 6 -15.31 -7.78 -7.25
C SER A 6 -13.80 -7.84 -6.96
N LEU A 7 -13.20 -6.76 -6.45
CA LEU A 7 -11.74 -6.71 -6.19
C LEU A 7 -11.29 -7.72 -5.12
N PRO A 8 -11.94 -7.85 -3.96
CA PRO A 8 -11.57 -8.87 -2.97
C PRO A 8 -11.64 -10.29 -3.54
N ASN A 9 -12.67 -10.58 -4.32
CA ASN A 9 -12.84 -11.88 -4.99
C ASN A 9 -11.69 -12.15 -5.98
N LEU A 10 -11.29 -11.13 -6.73
CA LEU A 10 -10.19 -11.22 -7.68
C LEU A 10 -8.86 -11.51 -6.97
N LEU A 11 -8.55 -10.77 -5.90
CA LEU A 11 -7.32 -10.96 -5.12
C LEU A 11 -7.28 -12.34 -4.44
N ASP A 12 -8.41 -12.80 -3.92
CA ASP A 12 -8.54 -14.13 -3.33
C ASP A 12 -8.35 -15.24 -4.38
N LEU A 13 -8.89 -15.04 -5.59
CA LEU A 13 -8.79 -16.00 -6.70
C LEU A 13 -7.34 -16.13 -7.21
N VAL A 14 -6.66 -14.99 -7.39
CA VAL A 14 -5.25 -14.96 -7.82
C VAL A 14 -4.32 -15.56 -6.76
N GLY A 15 -4.68 -15.49 -5.49
CA GLY A 15 -3.94 -16.09 -4.37
C GLY A 15 -4.01 -17.62 -4.30
N LEU A 16 -4.84 -18.28 -5.12
CA LEU A 16 -4.96 -19.73 -5.15
C LEU A 16 -3.73 -20.40 -5.79
N LYS A 17 -3.30 -21.56 -5.25
CA LYS A 17 -2.23 -22.38 -5.85
C LYS A 17 -2.59 -22.89 -7.25
N VAL A 18 -3.88 -23.05 -7.55
CA VAL A 18 -4.41 -23.54 -8.82
C VAL A 18 -5.14 -22.44 -9.61
N ALA A 19 -4.71 -21.21 -9.46
CA ALA A 19 -5.23 -20.09 -10.24
C ALA A 19 -4.89 -20.28 -11.73
N THR A 20 -5.84 -19.99 -12.60
CA THR A 20 -5.64 -19.98 -14.06
C THR A 20 -6.20 -18.70 -14.65
N ILE A 21 -5.62 -18.23 -15.75
CA ILE A 21 -6.08 -17.00 -16.41
C ILE A 21 -7.56 -17.11 -16.81
N SER A 22 -8.02 -18.28 -17.26
CA SER A 22 -9.41 -18.50 -17.62
C SER A 22 -10.40 -18.33 -16.46
N LYS A 23 -9.97 -18.54 -15.20
CA LYS A 23 -10.79 -18.28 -14.00
C LYS A 23 -10.69 -16.82 -13.55
N ILE A 24 -9.55 -16.17 -13.77
CA ILE A 24 -9.27 -14.80 -13.34
C ILE A 24 -9.92 -13.79 -14.27
N GLU A 25 -9.85 -14.02 -15.59
CA GLU A 25 -10.31 -13.11 -16.64
C GLU A 25 -11.78 -12.65 -16.48
N PRO A 26 -12.76 -13.53 -16.22
CA PRO A 26 -14.14 -13.09 -16.04
C PRO A 26 -14.29 -12.09 -14.88
N VAL A 27 -13.70 -12.39 -13.73
CA VAL A 27 -13.77 -11.52 -12.53
C VAL A 27 -13.00 -10.22 -12.75
N ALA A 28 -11.84 -10.27 -13.41
CA ALA A 28 -11.07 -9.08 -13.75
C ALA A 28 -11.83 -8.17 -14.74
N SER A 29 -12.63 -8.75 -15.64
CA SER A 29 -13.42 -8.01 -16.63
C SER A 29 -14.63 -7.29 -16.01
N GLU A 30 -15.06 -7.66 -14.80
CA GLU A 30 -16.07 -6.92 -14.04
C GLU A 30 -15.54 -5.58 -13.51
N LEU A 31 -14.24 -5.32 -13.63
CA LEU A 31 -13.55 -4.13 -13.16
C LEU A 31 -13.07 -3.26 -14.35
N PRO A 32 -13.91 -2.37 -14.91
CA PRO A 32 -13.55 -1.58 -16.11
C PRO A 32 -12.26 -0.75 -15.92
N TRP A 33 -12.06 -0.23 -14.71
CA TRP A 33 -10.86 0.52 -14.36
C TRP A 33 -9.61 -0.36 -14.44
N LEU A 34 -9.71 -1.64 -14.08
CA LEU A 34 -8.57 -2.56 -14.10
C LEU A 34 -8.11 -2.80 -15.52
N PHE A 35 -9.03 -2.95 -16.46
CA PHE A 35 -8.69 -3.07 -17.87
C PHE A 35 -7.88 -1.86 -18.34
N SER A 36 -8.37 -0.64 -18.07
CA SER A 36 -7.68 0.58 -18.46
C SER A 36 -6.28 0.68 -17.86
N ASP A 37 -6.16 0.47 -16.54
CA ASP A 37 -4.87 0.58 -15.84
C ASP A 37 -3.89 -0.53 -16.27
N LEU A 38 -4.40 -1.74 -16.50
CA LEU A 38 -3.61 -2.86 -17.00
C LEU A 38 -3.06 -2.57 -18.40
N MET A 39 -3.91 -2.09 -19.32
CA MET A 39 -3.50 -1.74 -20.68
C MET A 39 -2.47 -0.61 -20.70
N LYS A 40 -2.67 0.42 -19.89
CA LYS A 40 -1.68 1.49 -19.71
C LYS A 40 -0.35 0.94 -19.21
N PHE A 41 -0.38 -0.05 -18.33
CA PHE A 41 0.84 -0.62 -17.77
C PHE A 41 1.60 -1.50 -18.75
N VAL A 42 0.92 -2.46 -19.40
CA VAL A 42 1.59 -3.41 -20.33
C VAL A 42 2.07 -2.77 -21.62
N ASN A 43 1.47 -1.65 -22.03
CA ASN A 43 1.84 -0.93 -23.25
C ASN A 43 2.86 0.19 -23.02
N GLN A 44 3.43 0.31 -21.81
CA GLN A 44 4.56 1.23 -21.59
C GLN A 44 5.75 0.86 -22.45
N SER A 45 6.52 1.85 -22.90
CA SER A 45 7.66 1.68 -23.80
C SER A 45 8.65 0.60 -23.35
N LYS A 46 8.88 0.45 -22.04
CA LYS A 46 9.77 -0.58 -21.47
C LYS A 46 9.26 -2.02 -21.59
N TYR A 47 7.96 -2.21 -21.86
CA TYR A 47 7.31 -3.52 -22.01
C TYR A 47 6.80 -3.78 -23.41
N GLN A 48 6.92 -2.80 -24.31
CA GLN A 48 6.44 -2.93 -25.68
C GLN A 48 7.11 -4.11 -26.39
N ARG A 49 6.29 -4.86 -27.09
CA ARG A 49 6.75 -5.93 -27.99
C ARG A 49 6.79 -5.38 -29.39
N VAL A 50 7.75 -5.84 -30.17
CA VAL A 50 7.85 -5.55 -31.61
C VAL A 50 7.65 -6.84 -32.38
N ASP A 51 6.96 -6.77 -33.51
CA ASP A 51 6.84 -7.88 -34.45
C ASP A 51 8.14 -8.07 -35.24
N ASN A 52 8.17 -9.09 -36.10
CA ASN A 52 9.32 -9.40 -36.96
C ASN A 52 9.68 -8.28 -37.92
N LYS A 53 8.80 -7.26 -38.11
CA LYS A 53 8.98 -6.08 -38.95
C LYS A 53 9.37 -4.84 -38.16
N GLY A 54 9.62 -4.97 -36.82
CA GLY A 54 9.94 -3.85 -35.96
C GLY A 54 8.75 -2.96 -35.56
N LYS A 55 7.51 -3.36 -35.90
CA LYS A 55 6.32 -2.61 -35.52
C LYS A 55 5.90 -2.96 -34.10
N VAL A 56 5.57 -1.94 -33.30
CA VAL A 56 5.04 -2.12 -31.94
C VAL A 56 3.69 -2.84 -31.99
N VAL A 57 3.60 -3.93 -31.22
CA VAL A 57 2.38 -4.70 -31.05
C VAL A 57 1.77 -4.34 -29.70
N LEU A 58 0.62 -3.66 -29.74
CA LEU A 58 -0.11 -3.29 -28.52
C LEU A 58 -0.90 -4.47 -27.98
N VAL A 59 -0.98 -4.53 -26.67
CA VAL A 59 -1.86 -5.44 -25.94
C VAL A 59 -3.23 -4.78 -25.83
N GLU A 60 -4.26 -5.43 -26.36
CA GLU A 60 -5.61 -4.85 -26.49
C GLU A 60 -6.69 -5.64 -25.74
N THR A 61 -6.36 -6.82 -25.21
CA THR A 61 -7.36 -7.65 -24.52
C THR A 61 -6.96 -7.97 -23.10
N MET A 62 -7.96 -8.14 -22.20
CA MET A 62 -7.74 -8.51 -20.79
C MET A 62 -6.92 -9.80 -20.70
N ARG A 63 -7.29 -10.83 -21.44
CA ARG A 63 -6.58 -12.12 -21.45
C ARG A 63 -5.11 -12.00 -21.77
N VAL A 64 -4.76 -11.24 -22.81
CA VAL A 64 -3.36 -11.03 -23.22
C VAL A 64 -2.63 -10.21 -22.16
N GLY A 65 -3.26 -9.20 -21.60
CA GLY A 65 -2.69 -8.39 -20.51
C GLY A 65 -2.42 -9.20 -19.24
N LEU A 66 -3.35 -10.07 -18.84
CA LEU A 66 -3.16 -10.96 -17.70
C LEU A 66 -2.05 -12.00 -17.95
N ASN A 67 -2.03 -12.60 -19.15
CA ASN A 67 -0.96 -13.54 -19.54
C ASN A 67 0.43 -12.91 -19.59
N PHE A 68 0.50 -11.60 -19.87
CA PHE A 68 1.76 -10.87 -19.96
C PHE A 68 2.58 -10.98 -18.67
N PHE A 69 1.93 -10.93 -17.51
CA PHE A 69 2.60 -11.00 -16.21
C PHE A 69 2.85 -12.42 -15.72
N GLY A 70 2.08 -13.38 -16.22
CA GLY A 70 2.00 -14.71 -15.62
C GLY A 70 1.33 -14.70 -14.26
N ILE A 71 0.79 -15.84 -13.84
CA ILE A 71 -0.03 -15.96 -12.61
C ILE A 71 0.75 -15.56 -11.35
N GLU A 72 2.03 -15.87 -11.28
CA GLU A 72 2.87 -15.58 -10.11
C GLU A 72 3.02 -14.08 -9.82
N ASN A 73 3.01 -13.25 -10.85
CA ASN A 73 3.14 -11.80 -10.71
C ASN A 73 1.79 -11.07 -10.65
N LEU A 74 0.70 -11.74 -11.02
CA LEU A 74 -0.62 -11.10 -11.08
C LEU A 74 -1.05 -10.53 -9.74
N ILE A 75 -0.88 -11.26 -8.63
CA ILE A 75 -1.26 -10.76 -7.31
C ILE A 75 -0.50 -9.46 -6.96
N ILE A 76 0.77 -9.38 -7.35
CA ILE A 76 1.61 -8.21 -7.14
C ILE A 76 1.05 -7.02 -7.92
N VAL A 77 0.81 -7.21 -9.21
CA VAL A 77 0.33 -6.16 -10.11
C VAL A 77 -1.07 -5.70 -9.70
N LEU A 78 -2.01 -6.63 -9.53
CA LEU A 78 -3.39 -6.32 -9.18
C LEU A 78 -3.50 -5.63 -7.81
N THR A 79 -2.76 -6.12 -6.80
CA THR A 79 -2.72 -5.47 -5.48
C THR A 79 -2.16 -4.06 -5.58
N SER A 80 -1.11 -3.86 -6.37
CA SER A 80 -0.48 -2.55 -6.55
C SER A 80 -1.40 -1.57 -7.26
N LEU A 81 -2.07 -1.97 -8.34
CA LEU A 81 -3.04 -1.15 -9.05
C LEU A 81 -4.23 -0.78 -8.16
N ALA A 82 -4.79 -1.75 -7.45
CA ALA A 82 -5.89 -1.54 -6.53
C ALA A 82 -5.53 -0.55 -5.40
N PHE A 83 -4.35 -0.73 -4.81
CA PHE A 83 -3.86 0.17 -3.77
C PHE A 83 -3.64 1.59 -4.32
N LYS A 84 -3.05 1.72 -5.50
CA LYS A 84 -2.84 3.02 -6.15
C LYS A 84 -4.13 3.82 -6.30
N ARG A 85 -5.21 3.16 -6.72
CA ARG A 85 -6.54 3.81 -6.83
C ARG A 85 -7.15 4.23 -5.50
N SER A 86 -6.78 3.59 -4.41
CA SER A 86 -7.28 3.94 -3.07
C SER A 86 -6.61 5.19 -2.49
N LEU A 87 -5.46 5.60 -3.03
CA LEU A 87 -4.68 6.73 -2.51
C LEU A 87 -5.50 8.02 -2.49
N PRO A 88 -5.25 8.92 -1.53
CA PRO A 88 -5.93 10.20 -1.48
C PRO A 88 -5.58 11.04 -2.71
N GLN A 89 -6.47 11.93 -3.10
CA GLN A 89 -6.13 13.01 -4.03
C GLN A 89 -5.04 13.88 -3.40
N ILE A 90 -4.34 14.65 -4.24
CA ILE A 90 -3.40 15.66 -3.75
C ILE A 90 -4.20 16.66 -2.92
N THR A 91 -3.77 16.89 -1.68
CA THR A 91 -4.41 17.82 -0.74
C THR A 91 -3.40 18.87 -0.31
N GLU A 92 -3.78 20.12 -0.40
CA GLU A 92 -3.09 21.19 0.30
C GLU A 92 -3.38 21.06 1.83
N PRO A 93 -2.41 21.28 2.74
CA PRO A 93 -1.04 21.71 2.50
C PRO A 93 -0.02 20.55 2.33
N TYR A 94 -0.46 19.31 2.12
CA TYR A 94 0.43 18.14 2.05
C TYR A 94 0.44 17.47 0.66
N PRO A 95 0.97 18.12 -0.39
CA PRO A 95 0.91 17.61 -1.75
C PRO A 95 1.65 16.27 -1.93
N MET A 96 2.62 15.98 -1.07
CA MET A 96 3.41 14.74 -1.15
C MET A 96 2.79 13.53 -0.42
N ILE A 97 1.64 13.68 0.24
CA ILE A 97 1.08 12.60 1.08
C ILE A 97 0.79 11.33 0.28
N LYS A 98 0.22 11.48 -0.92
CA LYS A 98 -0.06 10.38 -1.85
C LYS A 98 1.21 9.60 -2.17
N LEU A 99 2.27 10.30 -2.55
CA LEU A 99 3.55 9.70 -2.89
C LEU A 99 4.19 9.00 -1.68
N ARG A 100 4.15 9.62 -0.51
CA ARG A 100 4.75 9.04 0.71
C ARG A 100 4.03 7.78 1.19
N ILE A 101 2.70 7.76 1.14
CA ILE A 101 1.94 6.56 1.46
C ILE A 101 2.25 5.43 0.46
N TRP A 102 2.36 5.75 -0.83
CA TRP A 102 2.75 4.80 -1.87
C TRP A 102 4.16 4.23 -1.65
N GLU A 103 5.16 5.10 -1.48
CA GLU A 103 6.56 4.69 -1.27
C GLU A 103 6.71 3.80 -0.02
N ASP A 104 6.03 4.15 1.07
CA ASP A 104 6.02 3.34 2.30
C ASP A 104 5.37 1.97 2.07
N ALA A 105 4.19 1.93 1.48
CA ALA A 105 3.49 0.68 1.20
C ALA A 105 4.32 -0.26 0.33
N LEU A 106 4.92 0.27 -0.73
CA LEU A 106 5.76 -0.50 -1.64
C LEU A 106 7.04 -1.00 -0.95
N ALA A 107 7.69 -0.16 -0.15
CA ALA A 107 8.87 -0.54 0.61
C ALA A 107 8.58 -1.68 1.59
N VAL A 108 7.45 -1.61 2.30
CA VAL A 108 7.01 -2.68 3.21
C VAL A 108 6.67 -3.95 2.43
N ALA A 109 5.93 -3.83 1.32
CA ALA A 109 5.52 -4.98 0.51
C ALA A 109 6.71 -5.78 -0.05
N ILE A 110 7.69 -5.07 -0.62
CA ILE A 110 8.92 -5.69 -1.14
C ILE A 110 9.72 -6.31 0.00
N SER A 111 9.86 -5.62 1.14
CA SER A 111 10.55 -6.16 2.30
C SER A 111 9.89 -7.43 2.82
N CYS A 112 8.57 -7.44 2.94
CA CYS A 112 7.81 -8.63 3.34
C CYS A 112 8.00 -9.80 2.35
N LYS A 113 7.94 -9.53 1.03
CA LYS A 113 8.16 -10.54 0.01
C LYS A 113 9.54 -11.19 0.14
N GLN A 114 10.59 -10.41 0.33
CA GLN A 114 11.96 -10.89 0.46
C GLN A 114 12.18 -11.69 1.76
N ILE A 115 11.66 -11.20 2.88
CA ILE A 115 11.76 -11.93 4.16
C ILE A 115 10.99 -13.27 4.07
N ALA A 116 9.80 -13.25 3.47
CA ALA A 116 8.97 -14.44 3.30
C ALA A 116 9.67 -15.57 2.53
N SER A 117 10.53 -15.22 1.54
CA SER A 117 11.30 -16.20 0.78
C SER A 117 12.27 -17.02 1.63
N LEU A 118 12.75 -16.44 2.75
CA LEU A 118 13.72 -17.07 3.65
C LEU A 118 13.07 -17.92 4.74
N VAL A 119 11.79 -17.69 5.04
CA VAL A 119 11.08 -18.34 6.15
C VAL A 119 9.96 -19.28 5.69
N GLY A 120 9.89 -19.59 4.39
CA GLY A 120 8.89 -20.51 3.84
C GLY A 120 7.45 -19.98 3.84
N VAL A 121 7.25 -18.68 4.03
CA VAL A 121 5.95 -18.02 3.90
C VAL A 121 5.68 -17.69 2.44
N ASN A 122 4.42 -17.75 2.01
CA ASN A 122 4.04 -17.40 0.64
C ASN A 122 4.41 -15.95 0.33
N GLN A 123 5.32 -15.75 -0.61
CA GLN A 123 5.88 -14.45 -0.98
C GLN A 123 4.82 -13.48 -1.52
N ASN A 124 3.85 -13.99 -2.28
CA ASN A 124 2.80 -13.18 -2.87
C ASN A 124 1.80 -12.70 -1.82
N HIS A 125 1.45 -13.55 -0.84
CA HIS A 125 0.64 -13.16 0.31
C HIS A 125 1.36 -12.14 1.17
N ALA A 126 2.66 -12.30 1.39
CA ALA A 126 3.48 -11.36 2.14
C ALA A 126 3.59 -9.99 1.44
N PHE A 127 3.72 -9.98 0.11
CA PHE A 127 3.67 -8.74 -0.68
C PHE A 127 2.31 -8.06 -0.56
N CYS A 128 1.21 -8.81 -0.76
CA CYS A 128 -0.15 -8.31 -0.63
C CYS A 128 -0.39 -7.70 0.76
N LEU A 129 -0.01 -8.42 1.81
CA LEU A 129 -0.09 -7.94 3.20
C LEU A 129 0.68 -6.63 3.39
N GLY A 130 1.94 -6.58 2.93
CA GLY A 130 2.80 -5.40 3.03
C GLY A 130 2.27 -4.17 2.29
N MET A 131 1.59 -4.37 1.15
CA MET A 131 0.95 -3.29 0.40
C MET A 131 -0.34 -2.83 1.09
N ILE A 132 -1.23 -3.75 1.41
CA ILE A 132 -2.57 -3.47 1.90
C ILE A 132 -2.56 -2.92 3.34
N GLN A 133 -1.55 -3.24 4.15
CA GLN A 133 -1.42 -2.70 5.50
C GLN A 133 -1.44 -1.15 5.54
N ALA A 134 -1.09 -0.50 4.44
CA ALA A 134 -1.11 0.96 4.34
C ALA A 134 -2.50 1.55 3.99
N MET A 135 -3.52 0.72 3.74
CA MET A 135 -4.90 1.19 3.47
C MET A 135 -5.45 2.06 4.61
N GLY A 136 -5.14 1.69 5.85
CA GLY A 136 -5.55 2.49 7.01
C GLY A 136 -4.92 3.88 7.04
N LYS A 137 -3.69 4.05 6.54
CA LYS A 137 -3.08 5.37 6.40
C LYS A 137 -3.90 6.24 5.46
N VAL A 138 -4.37 5.67 4.35
CA VAL A 138 -5.26 6.35 3.39
C VAL A 138 -6.56 6.79 4.06
N VAL A 139 -7.21 5.87 4.79
CA VAL A 139 -8.48 6.14 5.46
C VAL A 139 -8.33 7.21 6.54
N VAL A 140 -7.34 7.05 7.43
CA VAL A 140 -7.07 8.00 8.52
C VAL A 140 -6.78 9.39 7.96
N SER A 141 -5.94 9.48 6.91
CA SER A 141 -5.64 10.77 6.29
C SER A 141 -6.87 11.43 5.69
N LYS A 142 -7.68 10.67 4.92
CA LYS A 142 -8.92 11.21 4.31
C LYS A 142 -9.92 11.67 5.37
N LEU A 143 -10.09 10.91 6.45
CA LEU A 143 -10.99 11.30 7.54
C LEU A 143 -10.48 12.52 8.28
N TYR A 144 -9.18 12.59 8.56
CA TYR A 144 -8.57 13.73 9.24
C TYR A 144 -8.78 15.02 8.44
N PHE A 145 -8.44 15.06 7.16
CA PHE A 145 -8.63 16.25 6.34
C PHE A 145 -10.09 16.64 6.21
N ARG A 146 -10.97 15.68 5.98
CA ARG A 146 -12.41 15.95 5.87
C ARG A 146 -12.99 16.53 7.16
N LEU A 147 -12.63 15.97 8.31
CA LEU A 147 -13.09 16.48 9.60
C LEU A 147 -12.52 17.87 9.88
N PHE A 148 -11.23 18.07 9.60
CA PHE A 148 -10.59 19.38 9.75
C PHE A 148 -11.29 20.45 8.90
N GLU A 149 -11.52 20.18 7.61
CA GLU A 149 -12.22 21.09 6.70
C GLU A 149 -13.65 21.38 7.17
N THR A 150 -14.37 20.37 7.67
CA THR A 150 -15.74 20.53 8.16
C THR A 150 -15.77 21.44 9.40
N VAL A 151 -14.94 21.13 10.40
CA VAL A 151 -14.89 21.92 11.66
C VAL A 151 -14.41 23.34 11.40
N LEU A 152 -13.38 23.51 10.56
CA LEU A 152 -12.87 24.84 10.22
C LEU A 152 -13.94 25.68 9.50
N ARG A 153 -14.67 25.10 8.57
CA ARG A 153 -15.76 25.78 7.86
C ARG A 153 -16.89 26.21 8.80
N GLU A 154 -17.31 25.32 9.72
CA GLU A 154 -18.33 25.64 10.73
C GLU A 154 -17.87 26.79 11.62
N ALA A 155 -16.63 26.76 12.11
CA ALA A 155 -16.07 27.85 12.94
C ALA A 155 -15.94 29.18 12.18
N LEU A 156 -15.59 29.15 10.89
CA LEU A 156 -15.53 30.34 10.04
C LEU A 156 -16.91 30.96 9.84
N VAL A 157 -17.95 30.17 9.63
CA VAL A 157 -19.34 30.67 9.53
C VAL A 157 -19.77 31.28 10.85
N GLU A 158 -19.57 30.61 11.97
CA GLU A 158 -19.95 31.10 13.30
C GLU A 158 -19.27 32.43 13.64
N THR A 159 -17.96 32.56 13.34
CA THR A 159 -17.24 33.82 13.62
C THR A 159 -17.64 34.96 12.70
N GLN A 160 -18.06 34.67 11.47
CA GLN A 160 -18.59 35.64 10.52
C GLN A 160 -19.95 36.14 10.97
N ASP A 161 -20.86 35.25 11.33
CA ASP A 161 -22.22 35.58 11.79
C ASP A 161 -22.19 36.36 13.13
N SER A 162 -21.25 36.04 14.00
CA SER A 162 -21.03 36.69 15.30
C SER A 162 -20.18 37.96 15.19
N GLN A 163 -19.79 38.40 14.00
CA GLN A 163 -18.94 39.58 13.74
C GLN A 163 -17.60 39.59 14.50
N LYS A 164 -17.05 38.40 14.79
CA LYS A 164 -15.78 38.24 15.48
C LYS A 164 -14.60 38.27 14.50
N HIS A 165 -14.30 39.46 13.98
CA HIS A 165 -13.37 39.65 12.87
C HIS A 165 -11.93 39.15 13.17
N GLU A 166 -11.44 39.34 14.39
CA GLU A 166 -10.09 38.87 14.77
C GLU A 166 -10.01 37.36 14.83
N GLU A 167 -11.01 36.71 15.44
CA GLU A 167 -11.09 35.22 15.48
C GLU A 167 -11.24 34.66 14.08
N HIS A 168 -12.08 35.24 13.24
CA HIS A 168 -12.26 34.86 11.85
C HIS A 168 -10.92 34.93 11.06
N ALA A 169 -10.19 36.05 11.19
CA ALA A 169 -8.89 36.24 10.55
C ALA A 169 -7.83 35.25 11.07
N ALA A 170 -7.90 34.86 12.34
CA ALA A 170 -7.03 33.80 12.89
C ALA A 170 -7.36 32.42 12.31
N LEU A 171 -8.67 32.07 12.24
CA LEU A 171 -9.12 30.78 11.69
C LEU A 171 -8.74 30.57 10.22
N THR A 172 -8.76 31.63 9.39
CA THR A 172 -8.35 31.54 7.98
C THR A 172 -6.87 31.14 7.78
N ARG A 173 -6.05 31.27 8.83
CA ARG A 173 -4.61 30.91 8.80
C ARG A 173 -4.32 29.53 9.35
N ILE A 174 -5.32 28.84 9.93
CA ILE A 174 -5.13 27.53 10.52
C ILE A 174 -4.95 26.49 9.41
N THR A 175 -3.91 25.71 9.55
CA THR A 175 -3.61 24.57 8.66
C THR A 175 -3.66 23.25 9.42
N PRO A 176 -3.98 22.13 8.76
CA PRO A 176 -3.98 20.82 9.40
C PRO A 176 -2.61 20.50 10.03
N SER A 177 -2.58 19.90 11.22
CA SER A 177 -1.34 19.55 11.92
C SER A 177 -0.76 18.23 11.40
N GLY A 178 0.43 18.29 10.79
CA GLY A 178 1.18 17.10 10.34
C GLY A 178 1.60 16.17 11.50
N PRO A 179 2.15 16.67 12.62
CA PRO A 179 2.46 15.85 13.78
C PRO A 179 1.23 15.12 14.35
N PHE A 180 0.08 15.79 14.42
CA PHE A 180 -1.15 15.17 14.89
C PHE A 180 -1.66 14.09 13.91
N LEU A 181 -1.63 14.35 12.61
CA LEU A 181 -1.93 13.33 11.60
C LEU A 181 -1.04 12.10 11.74
N ASN A 182 0.27 12.29 11.91
CA ASN A 182 1.21 11.17 12.11
C ASN A 182 0.86 10.37 13.38
N HIS A 183 0.53 11.04 14.48
CA HIS A 183 0.08 10.37 15.70
C HIS A 183 -1.18 9.52 15.46
N LEU A 184 -2.16 10.02 14.72
CA LEU A 184 -3.37 9.28 14.36
C LEU A 184 -3.04 8.07 13.46
N ILE A 185 -2.15 8.24 12.48
CA ILE A 185 -1.70 7.16 11.60
C ILE A 185 -1.02 6.06 12.42
N ASP A 186 -0.08 6.41 13.27
CA ASP A 186 0.68 5.44 14.07
C ASP A 186 -0.24 4.66 15.01
N LYS A 187 -1.21 5.32 15.61
CA LYS A 187 -2.14 4.72 16.57
C LYS A 187 -3.21 3.84 15.92
N TYR A 188 -3.75 4.24 14.78
CA TYR A 188 -4.99 3.63 14.25
C TYR A 188 -4.84 2.93 12.90
N ALA A 189 -3.86 3.30 12.07
CA ALA A 189 -3.88 2.90 10.67
C ALA A 189 -3.85 1.38 10.47
N LEU A 190 -3.01 0.65 11.20
CA LEU A 190 -2.90 -0.80 11.01
C LEU A 190 -4.18 -1.53 11.43
N GLY A 191 -4.77 -1.14 12.56
CA GLY A 191 -6.05 -1.68 13.02
C GLY A 191 -7.21 -1.38 12.05
N VAL A 192 -7.21 -0.18 11.46
CA VAL A 192 -8.18 0.20 10.41
C VAL A 192 -7.99 -0.65 9.16
N SER A 193 -6.74 -0.88 8.70
CA SER A 193 -6.46 -1.78 7.59
C SER A 193 -7.00 -3.18 7.85
N ALA A 194 -6.71 -3.75 9.02
CA ALA A 194 -7.16 -5.08 9.42
C ALA A 194 -8.68 -5.21 9.36
N ARG A 195 -9.41 -4.25 9.95
CA ARG A 195 -10.89 -4.24 9.95
C ARG A 195 -11.48 -4.07 8.56
N LEU A 196 -10.84 -3.28 7.69
CA LEU A 196 -11.29 -3.12 6.30
C LEU A 196 -11.21 -4.45 5.54
N ILE A 197 -10.08 -5.14 5.64
CA ILE A 197 -9.86 -6.40 4.94
C ILE A 197 -10.73 -7.53 5.51
N ASP A 198 -10.92 -7.56 6.81
CA ASP A 198 -11.85 -8.48 7.45
C ASP A 198 -13.28 -8.33 6.89
N LYS A 199 -13.75 -7.09 6.78
CA LYS A 199 -15.06 -6.79 6.16
C LYS A 199 -15.14 -7.10 4.67
N MET A 200 -14.01 -7.11 3.95
CA MET A 200 -13.97 -7.51 2.54
C MET A 200 -14.07 -9.02 2.33
N ALA A 201 -14.13 -9.81 3.41
CA ALA A 201 -14.25 -11.27 3.37
C ALA A 201 -13.19 -11.97 2.48
N MET A 202 -11.96 -11.43 2.44
CA MET A 202 -10.81 -12.09 1.79
C MET A 202 -10.41 -13.32 2.60
N LYS A 203 -11.03 -14.47 2.29
CA LYS A 203 -10.97 -15.68 3.13
C LYS A 203 -9.69 -16.49 2.93
N ARG A 204 -9.02 -16.36 1.78
CA ARG A 204 -7.93 -17.26 1.37
C ARG A 204 -6.54 -16.71 1.62
N VAL A 205 -6.40 -15.40 1.76
CA VAL A 205 -5.09 -14.73 1.90
C VAL A 205 -4.69 -14.48 3.36
N PHE A 206 -5.57 -14.69 4.33
CA PHE A 206 -5.37 -14.60 5.79
C PHE A 206 -4.63 -13.33 6.28
N ILE A 207 -4.63 -12.27 5.48
CA ILE A 207 -3.85 -11.06 5.77
C ILE A 207 -4.47 -10.20 6.88
N ALA A 208 -5.79 -10.25 7.06
CA ALA A 208 -6.47 -9.51 8.13
C ALA A 208 -5.99 -9.95 9.52
N ASN A 209 -5.94 -11.27 9.76
CA ASN A 209 -5.49 -11.82 11.05
C ASN A 209 -4.05 -11.42 11.35
N ALA A 210 -3.15 -11.51 10.37
CA ALA A 210 -1.76 -11.08 10.53
C ALA A 210 -1.66 -9.58 10.90
N MET A 211 -2.48 -8.73 10.31
CA MET A 211 -2.54 -7.31 10.67
C MET A 211 -3.09 -7.08 12.08
N PHE A 212 -4.13 -7.83 12.51
CA PHE A 212 -4.66 -7.74 13.87
C PHE A 212 -3.62 -8.15 14.92
N GLU A 213 -2.86 -9.23 14.67
CA GLU A 213 -1.81 -9.69 15.57
C GLU A 213 -0.73 -8.61 15.78
N VAL A 214 -0.30 -7.96 14.70
CA VAL A 214 0.69 -6.86 14.76
C VAL A 214 0.09 -5.60 15.38
N ALA A 215 -1.15 -5.24 15.06
CA ALA A 215 -1.82 -4.05 15.58
C ALA A 215 -2.05 -4.14 17.11
N ASN A 216 -2.28 -5.34 17.62
CA ASN A 216 -2.46 -5.60 19.04
C ASN A 216 -1.14 -5.78 19.80
N ASN A 217 0.01 -5.51 19.17
CA ASN A 217 1.33 -5.61 19.77
C ASN A 217 1.62 -6.96 20.46
N LYS A 218 1.10 -8.06 19.91
CA LYS A 218 1.38 -9.39 20.44
C LYS A 218 2.90 -9.67 20.44
N PRO A 219 3.44 -10.39 21.43
CA PRO A 219 4.84 -10.83 21.45
C PRO A 219 5.20 -11.59 20.16
N ALA A 220 6.45 -11.50 19.74
CA ALA A 220 6.91 -12.17 18.52
C ALA A 220 6.76 -13.70 18.58
N ALA A 221 6.77 -14.30 19.76
CA ALA A 221 6.56 -15.74 19.96
C ALA A 221 5.10 -16.17 19.74
N ASP A 222 4.15 -15.24 19.85
CA ASP A 222 2.70 -15.53 19.85
C ASP A 222 2.01 -15.10 18.56
N ILE A 223 2.78 -14.64 17.57
CA ILE A 223 2.23 -14.19 16.28
C ILE A 223 2.52 -15.20 15.17
N SER A 224 1.63 -15.24 14.19
CA SER A 224 1.79 -16.08 13.01
C SER A 224 3.05 -15.72 12.21
N PRO A 225 3.64 -16.67 11.46
CA PRO A 225 4.82 -16.39 10.62
C PRO A 225 4.58 -15.23 9.64
N LEU A 226 3.37 -15.10 9.09
CA LEU A 226 3.01 -14.01 8.19
C LEU A 226 2.98 -12.65 8.93
N ALA A 227 2.49 -12.62 10.17
CA ALA A 227 2.49 -11.42 11.01
C ALA A 227 3.92 -11.01 11.41
N LEU A 228 4.78 -11.99 11.71
CA LEU A 228 6.19 -11.72 12.00
C LEU A 228 6.89 -11.10 10.79
N VAL A 229 6.66 -11.63 9.58
CA VAL A 229 7.15 -11.05 8.32
C VAL A 229 6.69 -9.60 8.16
N LEU A 230 5.42 -9.30 8.46
CA LEU A 230 4.91 -7.91 8.41
C LEU A 230 5.65 -7.01 9.41
N LYS A 231 5.80 -7.45 10.66
CA LYS A 231 6.50 -6.70 11.71
C LYS A 231 7.93 -6.37 11.31
N GLN A 232 8.66 -7.37 10.81
CA GLN A 232 10.04 -7.23 10.34
C GLN A 232 10.13 -6.35 9.08
N GLY A 233 9.26 -6.55 8.09
CA GLY A 233 9.21 -5.77 6.86
C GLY A 233 8.92 -4.29 7.10
N LYS A 234 7.97 -3.97 7.98
CA LYS A 234 7.67 -2.59 8.39
C LYS A 234 8.88 -1.93 9.06
N ALA A 235 9.48 -2.60 10.01
CA ALA A 235 10.62 -2.06 10.73
C ALA A 235 11.82 -1.79 9.81
N TYR A 236 12.10 -2.71 8.87
CA TYR A 236 13.15 -2.52 7.88
C TYR A 236 12.85 -1.36 6.91
N ALA A 237 11.60 -1.24 6.45
CA ALA A 237 11.19 -0.14 5.58
C ALA A 237 11.34 1.22 6.30
N GLN A 238 10.92 1.31 7.56
CA GLN A 238 11.13 2.52 8.39
C GLN A 238 12.61 2.83 8.58
N TYR A 239 13.44 1.84 8.90
CA TYR A 239 14.88 2.00 9.01
C TYR A 239 15.49 2.60 7.73
N ARG A 240 15.11 2.08 6.54
CA ARG A 240 15.60 2.60 5.26
C ARG A 240 15.23 4.07 5.05
N ILE A 241 14.01 4.45 5.39
CA ILE A 241 13.53 5.83 5.29
C ILE A 241 14.34 6.73 6.22
N LEU A 242 14.45 6.38 7.49
CA LEU A 242 15.20 7.16 8.48
C LEU A 242 16.68 7.31 8.10
N LYS A 243 17.29 6.22 7.62
CA LYS A 243 18.67 6.24 7.11
C LYS A 243 18.84 7.17 5.90
N ARG A 244 17.90 7.12 4.94
CA ARG A 244 17.92 7.97 3.74
C ARG A 244 17.90 9.45 4.10
N TYR A 245 17.14 9.83 5.12
CA TYR A 245 17.03 11.20 5.60
C TYR A 245 18.03 11.56 6.70
N LYS A 246 18.99 10.67 7.03
CA LYS A 246 19.98 10.85 8.10
C LYS A 246 19.37 11.16 9.47
N LEU A 247 18.21 10.60 9.75
CA LEU A 247 17.45 10.80 11.00
C LEU A 247 17.75 9.74 12.07
N ILE A 248 18.60 8.77 11.79
CA ILE A 248 18.96 7.70 12.70
C ILE A 248 20.45 7.40 12.62
N ASP A 249 21.07 7.16 13.78
CA ASP A 249 22.43 6.67 13.89
C ASP A 249 22.54 5.21 13.39
N VAL A 250 23.67 4.88 12.80
CA VAL A 250 23.92 3.55 12.23
C VAL A 250 23.95 2.47 13.31
N GLU A 251 24.52 2.75 14.48
CA GLU A 251 24.62 1.76 15.56
C GLU A 251 23.28 1.51 16.26
N GLN A 252 22.50 2.55 16.52
CA GLN A 252 21.13 2.43 17.03
C GLN A 252 20.25 1.62 16.07
N SER A 253 20.42 1.85 14.78
CA SER A 253 19.72 1.13 13.72
C SER A 253 20.05 -0.36 13.71
N LYS A 254 21.34 -0.70 13.82
CA LYS A 254 21.79 -2.09 13.87
C LYS A 254 21.27 -2.80 15.13
N ALA A 255 21.30 -2.11 16.27
CA ALA A 255 20.77 -2.64 17.52
C ALA A 255 19.27 -2.93 17.39
N PHE A 256 18.49 -1.98 16.88
CA PHE A 256 17.06 -2.15 16.65
C PHE A 256 16.74 -3.31 15.71
N ILE A 257 17.41 -3.41 14.55
CA ILE A 257 17.18 -4.50 13.60
C ILE A 257 17.52 -5.87 14.21
N ARG A 258 18.56 -5.96 15.06
CA ARG A 258 18.90 -7.20 15.78
C ARG A 258 17.77 -7.65 16.70
N THR A 259 17.08 -6.71 17.37
CA THR A 259 15.94 -7.04 18.26
C THR A 259 14.74 -7.64 17.53
N LEU A 260 14.65 -7.49 16.21
CA LEU A 260 13.53 -7.99 15.41
C LEU A 260 13.62 -9.48 15.08
N GLY A 261 14.72 -10.15 15.43
CA GLY A 261 14.89 -11.57 15.12
C GLY A 261 14.83 -11.84 13.60
N MET A 262 15.51 -11.01 12.79
CA MET A 262 15.53 -11.20 11.34
C MET A 262 16.17 -12.54 10.98
N PRO A 263 15.63 -13.28 9.99
CA PRO A 263 16.24 -14.53 9.55
C PRO A 263 17.64 -14.29 8.96
N ALA A 264 18.49 -15.31 9.03
CA ALA A 264 19.85 -15.26 8.48
C ALA A 264 19.81 -14.88 6.98
N GLY A 265 20.70 -13.99 6.56
CA GLY A 265 20.76 -13.50 5.18
C GLY A 265 19.70 -12.45 4.79
N ALA A 266 18.70 -12.19 5.64
CA ALA A 266 17.62 -11.24 5.31
C ALA A 266 18.15 -9.84 5.04
N LEU A 267 19.09 -9.34 5.85
CA LEU A 267 19.62 -7.99 5.67
C LEU A 267 20.44 -7.82 4.38
N GLU A 268 21.15 -8.86 3.97
CA GLU A 268 21.92 -8.86 2.73
C GLU A 268 20.99 -8.88 1.53
N LEU A 269 19.98 -9.75 1.54
CA LEU A 269 18.96 -9.83 0.51
C LEU A 269 18.20 -8.51 0.37
N LEU A 270 17.77 -7.93 1.48
CA LEU A 270 17.04 -6.66 1.51
C LEU A 270 17.90 -5.47 1.03
N LYS A 271 19.20 -5.46 1.30
CA LYS A 271 20.11 -4.43 0.78
C LYS A 271 20.33 -4.57 -0.73
N ALA A 272 20.44 -5.80 -1.24
CA ALA A 272 20.60 -6.07 -2.65
C ALA A 272 19.32 -5.80 -3.47
N THR A 273 18.15 -5.78 -2.83
CA THR A 273 16.87 -5.60 -3.52
C THR A 273 16.63 -4.15 -3.91
N ASP A 274 16.43 -3.90 -5.20
CA ASP A 274 15.97 -2.60 -5.68
C ASP A 274 14.45 -2.45 -5.46
N ILE A 275 14.10 -1.64 -4.47
CA ILE A 275 12.69 -1.33 -4.16
C ILE A 275 12.01 -0.53 -5.28
N ARG A 276 12.79 0.09 -6.18
CA ARG A 276 12.25 0.85 -7.31
C ARG A 276 11.93 -0.03 -8.53
N SER A 277 12.30 -1.29 -8.50
CA SER A 277 12.10 -2.23 -9.64
C SER A 277 10.63 -2.40 -10.04
N LEU A 278 9.69 -2.17 -9.11
CA LEU A 278 8.24 -2.13 -9.35
C LEU A 278 7.76 -0.67 -9.46
N ASP A 279 8.39 0.12 -10.31
CA ASP A 279 8.04 1.52 -10.49
C ASP A 279 6.72 1.68 -11.26
N LEU A 280 5.60 1.56 -10.54
CA LEU A 280 4.26 1.87 -11.04
C LEU A 280 3.97 3.39 -11.05
N ARG A 281 4.96 4.24 -10.74
CA ARG A 281 4.80 5.70 -10.78
C ARG A 281 4.49 6.23 -12.17
N MET A 282 4.79 5.45 -13.20
CA MET A 282 4.58 5.81 -14.60
C MET A 282 3.16 5.57 -15.12
N ILE A 283 2.26 5.03 -14.30
CA ILE A 283 0.84 5.06 -14.61
C ILE A 283 0.35 6.43 -14.16
N ASN A 284 0.71 7.45 -14.94
CA ASN A 284 0.27 8.81 -14.68
C ASN A 284 -1.24 8.91 -14.90
N ASP A 285 -1.82 9.77 -14.12
CA ASP A 285 -3.24 10.17 -14.07
C ASP A 285 -3.85 10.47 -15.43
#